data_9dbb961e5844e1a78467e0588adfcb1e
#
_entry.id   9dbb961e5844e1a78467e0588adfcb1e
#
_cell.length_a   1.000
_cell.length_b   1.000
_cell.length_c   1.000
_cell.angle_alpha   90.00
_cell.angle_beta   90.00
_cell.angle_gamma   90.00
#
_symmetry.space_group_name_H-M   'P 1'
#
loop_
_entity.id
_entity.type
_entity.pdbx_description
1 polymer ?
#
loop_
_entity_poly.entity_id
_entity_poly.type
_entity_poly.pdbx_seq_one_letter_code
_entity_poly.pdbx_strand_id
1 'polypeptide(L)'
;MAKMAGRPVKLTLTKDQELAHMQVKPENIQKFKVGAKKDGHITACQREFHVNTGERSGGGGSGGRSELYLHVIPNWKEIGNDYRTNSMTTGPSRSNMQQEFKFGWEQMMDEMAEAVGMDPVQFRLLNVQKPGTKVSIESGGPTMVSMPESEKGFLTYDSYASVEILQEGMKAIGWERRKPVPGGNPGRYKRGFGVAMSQHHAGRLGYHEGEVGFERVVKRGGADVYESEIELNADGNIILHFAQPDSGTNHGTGIATQIAEILGFTTLAHMRLIWGDSDLAPPAPGWNSGLTTQLQGGALCKAADKLRQDLLARASDVLKMDAARLQIRDGVISSKEDPKRTVSFASLARANEGRVIRQHASCCHPGAIGRAMNRGIGACFAEVEVDTVTGNWQFIRAAYCHDTGNVINPLLAEADMNGSLVQSSQVATEAIPWDREFPGTRHFSVGYLSYRLPTIMDVPEQTQVFVNSLEPRWFFGTKGFAETAIGAPPGAIANAIYNACGVRIREHPITKDKILAGLKLKAGKA
;
A
#
# COMPACT_ATOMS: atom_id res chain seq x y z
N MET A 1 -29.45 3.26 -14.83
CA MET A 1 -29.26 4.09 -16.05
C MET A 1 -29.12 3.20 -17.29
N ALA A 2 -28.16 2.29 -17.42
CA ALA A 2 -27.98 1.42 -18.60
C ALA A 2 -29.24 0.60 -18.92
N LYS A 3 -29.89 -0.02 -17.92
CA LYS A 3 -31.17 -0.74 -18.06
C LYS A 3 -32.29 0.15 -18.64
N MET A 4 -32.38 1.40 -18.21
CA MET A 4 -33.39 2.34 -18.72
C MET A 4 -33.09 2.82 -20.14
N ALA A 5 -31.81 3.00 -20.45
CA ALA A 5 -31.37 3.44 -21.78
C ALA A 5 -31.34 2.30 -22.81
N GLY A 6 -31.37 1.03 -22.38
CA GLY A 6 -31.23 -0.16 -23.24
C GLY A 6 -29.87 -0.26 -23.93
N ARG A 7 -28.84 0.42 -23.42
CA ARG A 7 -27.47 0.48 -23.97
C ARG A 7 -26.47 0.92 -22.91
N PRO A 8 -25.16 0.74 -23.14
CA PRO A 8 -24.12 1.20 -22.24
C PRO A 8 -24.24 2.69 -21.94
N VAL A 9 -24.04 3.04 -20.67
CA VAL A 9 -24.07 4.42 -20.17
C VAL A 9 -22.79 4.71 -19.42
N LYS A 10 -22.10 5.80 -19.79
CA LYS A 10 -20.95 6.34 -19.09
C LYS A 10 -21.36 7.59 -18.31
N LEU A 11 -21.02 7.64 -17.04
CA LEU A 11 -21.21 8.79 -16.18
C LEU A 11 -19.85 9.23 -15.62
N THR A 12 -19.52 10.50 -15.76
CA THR A 12 -18.32 11.11 -15.17
C THR A 12 -18.76 12.36 -14.40
N LEU A 13 -18.38 12.45 -13.16
CA LEU A 13 -18.61 13.64 -12.35
C LEU A 13 -17.67 14.78 -12.77
N THR A 14 -18.14 16.01 -12.69
CA THR A 14 -17.29 17.19 -12.79
C THR A 14 -16.51 17.40 -11.47
N LYS A 15 -15.44 18.20 -11.47
CA LYS A 15 -14.60 18.37 -10.27
C LYS A 15 -15.34 19.01 -9.10
N ASP A 16 -16.22 19.94 -9.36
CA ASP A 16 -17.09 20.53 -8.35
C ASP A 16 -18.07 19.51 -7.75
N GLN A 17 -18.62 18.61 -8.58
CA GLN A 17 -19.47 17.51 -8.11
C GLN A 17 -18.68 16.51 -7.28
N GLU A 18 -17.45 16.15 -7.70
CA GLU A 18 -16.57 15.30 -6.89
C GLU A 18 -16.31 15.94 -5.51
N LEU A 19 -15.88 17.20 -5.49
CA LEU A 19 -15.58 17.90 -4.25
C LEU A 19 -16.83 18.09 -3.35
N ALA A 20 -18.04 18.15 -3.93
CA ALA A 20 -19.28 18.30 -3.19
C ALA A 20 -19.89 16.99 -2.67
N HIS A 21 -19.57 15.84 -3.28
CA HIS A 21 -20.29 14.58 -3.00
C HIS A 21 -19.41 13.37 -2.72
N MET A 22 -18.10 13.46 -2.99
CA MET A 22 -17.19 12.35 -2.72
C MET A 22 -16.77 12.32 -1.25
N GLN A 23 -16.33 11.15 -0.81
CA GLN A 23 -15.78 10.99 0.53
C GLN A 23 -14.47 11.76 0.67
N VAL A 24 -14.25 12.33 1.85
CA VAL A 24 -13.03 13.07 2.19
C VAL A 24 -12.20 12.32 3.24
N LYS A 25 -10.92 12.66 3.31
CA LYS A 25 -10.07 12.21 4.43
C LYS A 25 -10.51 12.85 5.72
N PRO A 26 -10.56 12.10 6.84
CA PRO A 26 -11.05 12.63 8.10
C PRO A 26 -10.07 13.62 8.73
N GLU A 27 -10.59 14.69 9.26
CA GLU A 27 -9.87 15.52 10.23
C GLU A 27 -9.69 14.73 11.53
N ASN A 28 -8.50 14.79 12.12
CA ASN A 28 -8.25 14.14 13.41
C ASN A 28 -7.32 14.95 14.30
N ILE A 29 -7.49 14.75 15.61
CA ILE A 29 -6.62 15.30 16.65
C ILE A 29 -5.99 14.11 17.36
N GLN A 30 -4.68 14.15 17.56
CA GLN A 30 -3.93 13.10 18.24
C GLN A 30 -3.13 13.66 19.40
N LYS A 31 -3.18 12.96 20.53
CA LYS A 31 -2.37 13.25 21.70
C LYS A 31 -1.56 12.01 22.07
N PHE A 32 -0.28 12.20 22.33
CA PHE A 32 0.63 11.12 22.68
C PHE A 32 1.26 11.37 24.04
N LYS A 33 1.40 10.29 24.82
CA LYS A 33 2.26 10.23 25.99
C LYS A 33 3.11 8.97 25.84
N VAL A 34 4.42 9.16 25.64
CA VAL A 34 5.35 8.07 25.34
C VAL A 34 6.47 8.05 26.36
N GLY A 35 6.84 6.86 26.79
CA GLY A 35 7.99 6.62 27.65
C GLY A 35 9.05 5.83 26.91
N ALA A 36 10.31 6.23 27.09
CA ALA A 36 11.48 5.47 26.66
C ALA A 36 12.53 5.42 27.77
N LYS A 37 13.38 4.41 27.72
CA LYS A 37 14.59 4.35 28.53
C LYS A 37 15.64 5.33 27.99
N LYS A 38 16.66 5.62 28.80
CA LYS A 38 17.80 6.46 28.37
C LYS A 38 18.59 5.86 27.20
N ASP A 39 18.54 4.54 27.03
CA ASP A 39 19.15 3.83 25.90
C ASP A 39 18.32 3.89 24.62
N GLY A 40 17.15 4.54 24.64
CA GLY A 40 16.28 4.76 23.50
C GLY A 40 15.16 3.73 23.31
N HIS A 41 15.11 2.64 24.08
CA HIS A 41 14.02 1.67 23.95
C HIS A 41 12.68 2.24 24.42
N ILE A 42 11.66 2.21 23.58
CA ILE A 42 10.30 2.58 23.95
C ILE A 42 9.76 1.57 24.95
N THR A 43 9.17 2.06 26.04
CA THR A 43 8.61 1.21 27.12
C THR A 43 7.09 1.22 27.14
N ALA A 44 6.48 2.36 26.82
CA ALA A 44 5.04 2.51 26.83
C ALA A 44 4.58 3.65 25.91
N CYS A 45 3.37 3.54 25.41
CA CYS A 45 2.68 4.61 24.71
C CYS A 45 1.21 4.66 25.13
N GLN A 46 0.74 5.85 25.48
CA GLN A 46 -0.68 6.18 25.53
C GLN A 46 -0.98 7.12 24.38
N ARG A 47 -1.94 6.74 23.55
CA ARG A 47 -2.46 7.53 22.45
C ARG A 47 -3.93 7.82 22.66
N GLU A 48 -4.32 9.07 22.51
CA GLU A 48 -5.71 9.51 22.42
C GLU A 48 -5.92 10.14 21.05
N PHE A 49 -6.98 9.77 20.35
CA PHE A 49 -7.34 10.39 19.08
C PHE A 49 -8.83 10.69 19.00
N HIS A 50 -9.14 11.74 18.28
CA HIS A 50 -10.48 12.21 17.99
C HIS A 50 -10.61 12.37 16.48
N VAL A 51 -11.58 11.71 15.87
CA VAL A 51 -11.78 11.69 14.42
C VAL A 51 -13.14 12.28 14.07
N ASN A 52 -13.13 13.24 13.15
CA ASN A 52 -14.34 13.74 12.53
C ASN A 52 -14.75 12.77 11.40
N THR A 53 -15.86 12.07 11.56
CA THR A 53 -16.37 11.09 10.58
C THR A 53 -17.41 11.69 9.61
N GLY A 54 -17.74 12.97 9.76
CA GLY A 54 -18.78 13.62 8.98
C GLY A 54 -20.18 13.13 9.34
N GLU A 55 -21.12 13.30 8.43
CA GLU A 55 -22.54 12.93 8.63
C GLU A 55 -22.77 11.43 8.81
N ARG A 56 -21.88 10.60 8.27
CA ARG A 56 -22.00 9.14 8.28
C ARG A 56 -20.70 8.49 8.72
N SER A 57 -20.80 7.54 9.62
CA SER A 57 -19.64 6.70 9.98
C SER A 57 -19.21 5.86 8.78
N GLY A 58 -18.22 6.32 8.05
CA GLY A 58 -17.66 5.66 6.85
C GLY A 58 -16.57 4.63 7.13
N GLY A 59 -16.42 4.14 8.37
CA GLY A 59 -15.37 3.17 8.73
C GLY A 59 -13.97 3.79 8.87
N GLY A 60 -13.86 5.13 8.93
CA GLY A 60 -12.59 5.85 9.03
C GLY A 60 -11.91 5.81 10.40
N GLY A 61 -12.64 5.48 11.47
CA GLY A 61 -12.14 5.62 12.84
C GLY A 61 -11.21 4.55 13.38
N SER A 62 -11.03 3.43 12.68
CA SER A 62 -10.33 2.26 13.23
C SER A 62 -8.84 2.15 12.87
N GLY A 63 -8.26 3.15 12.20
CA GLY A 63 -6.88 3.10 11.70
C GLY A 63 -5.77 3.18 12.77
N GLY A 64 -6.12 3.28 14.05
CA GLY A 64 -5.23 3.70 15.11
C GLY A 64 -4.08 2.78 15.48
N ARG A 65 -4.18 1.48 15.27
CA ARG A 65 -3.21 0.50 15.78
C ARG A 65 -2.06 0.16 14.82
N SER A 66 -1.97 0.88 13.72
CA SER A 66 -0.95 0.63 12.70
C SER A 66 0.49 0.75 13.24
N GLU A 67 0.69 1.47 14.33
CA GLU A 67 2.00 1.75 14.90
C GLU A 67 2.62 0.52 15.58
N LEU A 68 1.78 -0.32 16.17
CA LEU A 68 2.23 -1.59 16.79
C LEU A 68 2.75 -2.59 15.76
N TYR A 69 2.33 -2.46 14.51
CA TYR A 69 2.84 -3.30 13.42
C TYR A 69 4.19 -2.83 12.87
N LEU A 70 4.59 -1.61 13.22
CA LEU A 70 5.83 -1.02 12.76
C LEU A 70 6.91 -0.98 13.86
N HIS A 71 6.48 -0.74 15.12
CA HIS A 71 7.39 -0.55 16.24
C HIS A 71 7.11 -1.51 17.40
N VAL A 72 8.16 -1.86 18.12
CA VAL A 72 8.07 -2.64 19.35
C VAL A 72 7.69 -1.72 20.50
N ILE A 73 6.45 -1.81 20.97
CA ILE A 73 5.91 -1.01 22.08
C ILE A 73 5.31 -1.96 23.10
N PRO A 74 6.04 -2.29 24.18
CA PRO A 74 5.61 -3.32 25.14
C PRO A 74 4.29 -3.03 25.85
N ASN A 75 4.01 -1.75 26.11
CA ASN A 75 2.79 -1.32 26.77
C ASN A 75 2.08 -0.28 25.92
N TRP A 76 0.89 -0.62 25.43
CA TRP A 76 0.10 0.24 24.58
C TRP A 76 -1.28 0.48 25.17
N LYS A 77 -1.65 1.76 25.28
CA LYS A 77 -3.02 2.17 25.60
C LYS A 77 -3.52 3.11 24.53
N GLU A 78 -4.68 2.81 23.99
CA GLU A 78 -5.34 3.65 22.98
C GLU A 78 -6.74 4.02 23.42
N ILE A 79 -7.09 5.30 23.23
CA ILE A 79 -8.43 5.86 23.43
C ILE A 79 -8.81 6.53 22.14
N GLY A 80 -9.81 5.98 21.44
CA GLY A 80 -10.32 6.50 20.17
C GLY A 80 -11.74 6.97 20.29
N ASN A 81 -12.03 8.16 19.74
CA ASN A 81 -13.36 8.73 19.68
C ASN A 81 -13.68 9.17 18.26
N ASP A 82 -14.77 8.67 17.73
CA ASP A 82 -15.34 9.08 16.44
C ASP A 82 -16.52 10.04 16.69
N TYR A 83 -16.50 11.17 16.00
CA TYR A 83 -17.53 12.20 16.11
C TYR A 83 -18.27 12.33 14.79
N ARG A 84 -19.59 12.21 14.85
CA ARG A 84 -20.46 12.61 13.74
C ARG A 84 -20.63 14.12 13.76
N THR A 85 -20.46 14.71 12.60
CA THR A 85 -20.60 16.15 12.39
C THR A 85 -21.40 16.44 11.13
N ASN A 86 -21.71 17.70 10.88
CA ASN A 86 -22.37 18.14 9.65
C ASN A 86 -21.41 18.29 8.46
N SER A 87 -20.16 17.82 8.58
CA SER A 87 -19.23 17.79 7.45
C SER A 87 -19.52 16.63 6.51
N MET A 88 -18.89 16.63 5.33
CA MET A 88 -19.03 15.54 4.37
C MET A 88 -18.63 14.19 4.99
N THR A 89 -19.24 13.13 4.49
CA THR A 89 -18.90 11.77 4.89
C THR A 89 -17.42 11.51 4.64
N THR A 90 -16.75 11.02 5.67
CA THR A 90 -15.37 10.54 5.52
C THR A 90 -15.39 9.09 5.05
N GLY A 91 -14.37 8.68 4.33
CA GLY A 91 -14.31 7.33 3.82
C GLY A 91 -12.90 6.86 3.49
N PRO A 92 -12.78 5.59 3.13
CA PRO A 92 -11.49 5.03 2.76
C PRO A 92 -10.96 5.75 1.53
N SER A 93 -9.74 6.21 1.65
CA SER A 93 -8.93 6.67 0.53
C SER A 93 -7.60 5.94 0.59
N ARG A 94 -6.80 5.99 -0.45
CA ARG A 94 -5.51 5.30 -0.53
C ARG A 94 -4.79 5.33 0.83
N SER A 95 -4.53 4.13 1.43
CA SER A 95 -3.92 3.91 2.74
C SER A 95 -4.70 4.44 3.95
N ASN A 96 -5.99 4.46 3.85
CA ASN A 96 -6.98 4.78 4.89
C ASN A 96 -6.41 5.37 6.20
N MET A 97 -6.42 6.71 6.33
CA MET A 97 -5.93 7.48 7.49
C MET A 97 -4.43 7.37 7.82
N GLN A 98 -3.62 6.64 7.04
CA GLN A 98 -2.20 6.50 7.39
C GLN A 98 -1.43 7.83 7.32
N GLN A 99 -1.70 8.68 6.34
CA GLN A 99 -1.02 9.96 6.21
C GLN A 99 -1.26 10.86 7.43
N GLU A 100 -2.53 10.93 7.84
CA GLU A 100 -2.97 11.78 8.94
C GLU A 100 -2.39 11.28 10.27
N PHE A 101 -2.44 9.97 10.50
CA PHE A 101 -1.90 9.40 11.73
C PHE A 101 -0.38 9.40 11.75
N LYS A 102 0.28 9.10 10.63
CA LYS A 102 1.74 9.11 10.55
C LYS A 102 2.33 10.52 10.68
N PHE A 103 1.63 11.54 10.25
CA PHE A 103 2.06 12.92 10.46
C PHE A 103 2.34 13.22 11.94
N GLY A 104 1.45 12.83 12.83
CA GLY A 104 1.64 13.02 14.28
C GLY A 104 2.64 12.04 14.86
N TRP A 105 2.50 10.75 14.54
CA TRP A 105 3.34 9.68 15.07
C TRP A 105 4.81 9.86 14.74
N GLU A 106 5.14 10.14 13.50
CA GLU A 106 6.53 10.24 13.05
C GLU A 106 7.25 11.48 13.57
N GLN A 107 6.51 12.56 13.86
CA GLN A 107 7.05 13.69 14.60
C GLN A 107 7.31 13.35 16.06
N MET A 108 6.41 12.60 16.71
CA MET A 108 6.61 12.10 18.07
C MET A 108 7.84 11.20 18.16
N MET A 109 8.09 10.34 17.16
CA MET A 109 9.31 9.50 17.11
C MET A 109 10.59 10.36 17.06
N ASP A 110 10.59 11.46 16.31
CA ASP A 110 11.73 12.40 16.28
C ASP A 110 11.90 13.15 17.62
N GLU A 111 10.80 13.54 18.27
CA GLU A 111 10.83 14.16 19.59
C GLU A 111 11.39 13.20 20.66
N MET A 112 11.05 11.93 20.58
CA MET A 112 11.61 10.91 21.48
C MET A 112 13.11 10.70 21.24
N ALA A 113 13.53 10.65 19.96
CA ALA A 113 14.93 10.55 19.60
C ALA A 113 15.73 11.76 20.15
N GLU A 114 15.21 12.97 19.99
CA GLU A 114 15.79 14.19 20.52
C GLU A 114 15.87 14.16 22.07
N ALA A 115 14.81 13.73 22.74
CA ALA A 115 14.74 13.66 24.20
C ALA A 115 15.76 12.69 24.82
N VAL A 116 16.16 11.65 24.12
CA VAL A 116 17.19 10.70 24.55
C VAL A 116 18.56 10.98 23.94
N GLY A 117 18.69 12.05 23.15
CA GLY A 117 19.95 12.46 22.51
C GLY A 117 20.42 11.54 21.38
N MET A 118 19.49 10.88 20.68
CA MET A 118 19.78 9.89 19.64
C MET A 118 19.42 10.44 18.24
N ASP A 119 20.13 9.98 17.21
CA ASP A 119 19.74 10.24 15.83
C ASP A 119 18.36 9.62 15.52
N PRO A 120 17.46 10.33 14.80
CA PRO A 120 16.12 9.85 14.51
C PRO A 120 16.06 8.50 13.78
N VAL A 121 17.02 8.21 12.90
CA VAL A 121 17.07 6.90 12.21
C VAL A 121 17.57 5.82 13.16
N GLN A 122 18.59 6.12 13.98
CA GLN A 122 19.09 5.17 14.99
C GLN A 122 18.00 4.82 16.02
N PHE A 123 17.21 5.81 16.45
CA PHE A 123 16.07 5.57 17.33
C PHE A 123 15.03 4.64 16.70
N ARG A 124 14.73 4.80 15.39
CA ARG A 124 13.84 3.91 14.65
C ARG A 124 14.44 2.50 14.52
N LEU A 125 15.70 2.37 14.10
CA LEU A 125 16.41 1.09 13.99
C LEU A 125 16.39 0.27 15.29
N LEU A 126 16.42 0.96 16.42
CA LEU A 126 16.35 0.32 17.74
C LEU A 126 14.96 -0.24 18.04
N ASN A 127 13.91 0.46 17.60
CA ASN A 127 12.53 0.20 17.99
C ASN A 127 11.66 -0.45 16.92
N VAL A 128 12.13 -0.63 15.67
CA VAL A 128 11.32 -1.27 14.61
C VAL A 128 11.12 -2.75 14.86
N GLN A 129 9.98 -3.26 14.41
CA GLN A 129 9.71 -4.68 14.30
C GLN A 129 10.70 -5.33 13.34
N LYS A 130 11.08 -6.58 13.60
CA LYS A 130 12.03 -7.36 12.79
C LYS A 130 11.42 -8.71 12.44
N PRO A 131 11.91 -9.43 11.43
CA PRO A 131 11.49 -10.81 11.17
C PRO A 131 11.56 -11.64 12.47
N GLY A 132 10.54 -12.46 12.68
CA GLY A 132 10.41 -13.26 13.90
C GLY A 132 9.92 -12.52 15.16
N THR A 133 9.76 -11.19 15.13
CA THR A 133 9.16 -10.46 16.24
C THR A 133 7.69 -10.90 16.42
N LYS A 134 7.35 -11.23 17.67
CA LYS A 134 5.97 -11.59 18.03
C LYS A 134 5.17 -10.34 18.33
N VAL A 135 4.13 -10.10 17.53
CA VAL A 135 3.18 -9.01 17.75
C VAL A 135 1.98 -9.55 18.53
N SER A 136 1.72 -9.00 19.71
CA SER A 136 0.57 -9.44 20.51
C SER A 136 -0.75 -9.17 19.78
N ILE A 137 -1.55 -10.19 19.69
CA ILE A 137 -2.87 -10.13 19.09
C ILE A 137 -3.90 -9.52 20.04
N GLU A 138 -3.70 -9.65 21.33
CA GLU A 138 -4.62 -9.11 22.36
C GLU A 138 -4.76 -7.59 22.31
N SER A 139 -3.77 -6.90 21.76
CA SER A 139 -3.83 -5.45 21.53
C SER A 139 -4.70 -5.08 20.32
N GLY A 140 -5.25 -6.05 19.62
CA GLY A 140 -5.61 -5.93 18.25
C GLY A 140 -6.98 -5.38 17.93
N GLY A 141 -7.98 -5.89 17.91
CA GLY A 141 -9.20 -5.45 17.28
C GLY A 141 -10.25 -6.56 17.09
N PRO A 142 -11.43 -6.21 16.61
CA PRO A 142 -12.57 -7.12 16.47
C PRO A 142 -12.32 -8.34 15.56
N THR A 143 -11.28 -8.33 14.75
CA THR A 143 -10.90 -9.44 13.87
C THR A 143 -10.34 -10.67 14.57
N MET A 144 -10.09 -10.60 15.88
CA MET A 144 -9.42 -11.65 16.66
C MET A 144 -10.34 -12.55 17.48
N VAL A 145 -11.63 -12.25 17.50
CA VAL A 145 -12.61 -12.99 18.30
C VAL A 145 -12.85 -14.41 17.78
N SER A 146 -12.44 -14.72 16.56
CA SER A 146 -12.69 -16.00 15.89
C SER A 146 -11.53 -17.00 15.88
N MET A 147 -10.39 -16.68 16.52
CA MET A 147 -9.25 -17.61 16.57
C MET A 147 -9.47 -18.71 17.62
N PRO A 148 -9.08 -19.97 17.35
CA PRO A 148 -9.03 -21.00 18.36
C PRO A 148 -8.13 -20.60 19.53
N GLU A 149 -8.46 -21.01 20.75
CA GLU A 149 -7.66 -20.73 21.96
C GLU A 149 -6.18 -21.12 21.80
N SER A 150 -5.89 -22.22 21.09
CA SER A 150 -4.52 -22.66 20.78
C SER A 150 -3.75 -21.77 19.82
N GLU A 151 -4.42 -20.84 19.16
CA GLU A 151 -3.84 -19.90 18.18
C GLU A 151 -3.90 -18.45 18.69
N LYS A 152 -4.49 -18.22 19.86
CA LYS A 152 -4.46 -16.93 20.55
C LYS A 152 -3.04 -16.66 21.05
N GLY A 153 -2.53 -15.50 20.74
CA GLY A 153 -1.25 -15.06 21.30
C GLY A 153 -0.49 -14.10 20.41
N PHE A 154 0.18 -14.57 19.38
CA PHE A 154 1.10 -13.72 18.64
C PHE A 154 1.11 -14.03 17.15
N LEU A 155 1.14 -12.97 16.34
CA LEU A 155 1.49 -13.06 14.92
C LEU A 155 2.97 -12.76 14.75
N THR A 156 3.62 -13.44 13.82
CA THR A 156 5.01 -13.20 13.46
C THR A 156 5.10 -12.67 12.03
N TYR A 157 6.14 -11.90 11.77
CA TYR A 157 6.51 -11.52 10.41
C TYR A 157 7.50 -12.55 9.87
N ASP A 158 7.15 -13.23 8.79
CA ASP A 158 8.08 -14.15 8.12
C ASP A 158 9.04 -13.38 7.20
N SER A 159 8.60 -12.23 6.72
CA SER A 159 9.31 -11.40 5.75
C SER A 159 9.05 -9.93 6.07
N TYR A 160 10.08 -9.19 6.52
CA TYR A 160 9.95 -7.80 6.96
C TYR A 160 11.29 -7.07 6.95
N ALA A 161 11.52 -6.22 5.96
CA ALA A 161 12.81 -5.56 5.71
C ALA A 161 12.92 -4.17 6.36
N SER A 162 12.45 -4.02 7.62
CA SER A 162 12.41 -2.73 8.31
C SER A 162 13.77 -2.09 8.55
N VAL A 163 14.78 -2.90 8.78
CA VAL A 163 16.17 -2.43 9.00
C VAL A 163 16.78 -2.02 7.68
N GLU A 164 16.63 -2.84 6.67
CA GLU A 164 17.20 -2.64 5.34
C GLU A 164 16.65 -1.37 4.67
N ILE A 165 15.34 -1.11 4.74
CA ILE A 165 14.75 0.12 4.15
C ILE A 165 15.26 1.39 4.85
N LEU A 166 15.53 1.35 6.14
CA LEU A 166 16.12 2.48 6.86
C LEU A 166 17.58 2.69 6.47
N GLN A 167 18.35 1.62 6.37
CA GLN A 167 19.77 1.68 6.01
C GLN A 167 19.98 2.14 4.55
N GLU A 168 19.22 1.57 3.62
CA GLU A 168 19.31 1.97 2.21
C GLU A 168 18.79 3.40 2.00
N GLY A 169 17.75 3.83 2.72
CA GLY A 169 17.26 5.19 2.67
C GLY A 169 18.26 6.22 3.19
N MET A 170 18.98 5.92 4.27
CA MET A 170 20.09 6.76 4.75
C MET A 170 21.15 6.98 3.68
N LYS A 171 21.54 5.92 2.97
CA LYS A 171 22.52 5.99 1.88
C LYS A 171 21.99 6.82 0.70
N ALA A 172 20.76 6.52 0.27
CA ALA A 172 20.16 7.13 -0.92
C ALA A 172 19.94 8.63 -0.76
N ILE A 173 19.54 9.12 0.43
CA ILE A 173 19.36 10.55 0.68
C ILE A 173 20.67 11.26 1.03
N GLY A 174 21.71 10.54 1.46
CA GLY A 174 22.94 11.13 2.02
C GLY A 174 22.71 11.70 3.43
N TRP A 175 22.20 10.84 4.33
CA TRP A 175 21.77 11.22 5.69
C TRP A 175 22.89 11.86 6.53
N GLU A 176 24.14 11.53 6.25
CA GLU A 176 25.33 12.09 6.90
C GLU A 176 25.45 13.63 6.76
N ARG A 177 24.78 14.22 5.77
CA ARG A 177 24.70 15.67 5.56
C ARG A 177 23.75 16.37 6.54
N ARG A 178 22.90 15.60 7.21
CA ARG A 178 21.94 16.12 8.20
C ARG A 178 22.69 16.79 9.36
N LYS A 179 22.30 18.01 9.68
CA LYS A 179 22.80 18.66 10.88
C LYS A 179 22.09 18.12 12.13
N PRO A 180 22.83 17.72 13.17
CA PRO A 180 22.21 17.11 14.36
C PRO A 180 21.33 18.10 15.13
N VAL A 181 21.70 19.40 15.14
CA VAL A 181 20.95 20.44 15.85
C VAL A 181 19.89 21.06 14.93
N PRO A 182 18.60 20.97 15.27
CA PRO A 182 17.53 21.58 14.48
C PRO A 182 17.68 23.10 14.38
N GLY A 183 17.57 23.64 13.17
CA GLY A 183 17.78 25.06 12.89
C GLY A 183 19.22 25.53 12.89
N GLY A 184 20.19 24.61 13.07
CA GLY A 184 21.63 24.93 13.15
C GLY A 184 22.28 25.35 11.84
N ASN A 185 21.60 25.24 10.71
CA ASN A 185 22.12 25.71 9.42
C ASN A 185 22.17 27.26 9.39
N PRO A 186 23.28 27.85 8.92
CA PRO A 186 23.39 29.28 8.80
C PRO A 186 22.60 29.85 7.60
N GLY A 187 22.37 31.16 7.59
CA GLY A 187 21.77 31.86 6.46
C GLY A 187 20.24 31.84 6.41
N ARG A 188 19.71 32.46 5.36
CA ARG A 188 18.28 32.62 5.10
C ARG A 188 17.65 31.34 4.64
N TYR A 189 18.25 30.67 3.65
CA TYR A 189 17.77 29.39 3.10
C TYR A 189 18.38 28.25 3.88
N LYS A 190 17.55 27.48 4.55
CA LYS A 190 18.00 26.41 5.44
C LYS A 190 17.53 25.06 4.92
N ARG A 191 18.46 24.16 4.69
CA ARG A 191 18.16 22.78 4.32
C ARG A 191 18.02 21.90 5.56
N GLY A 192 17.09 20.96 5.50
CA GLY A 192 16.88 20.00 6.56
C GLY A 192 16.49 18.64 6.01
N PHE A 193 16.78 17.63 6.81
CA PHE A 193 16.50 16.24 6.50
C PHE A 193 15.54 15.66 7.54
N GLY A 194 14.56 14.89 7.06
CA GLY A 194 13.59 14.19 7.90
C GLY A 194 13.38 12.77 7.43
N VAL A 195 12.96 11.92 8.34
CA VAL A 195 12.60 10.53 8.09
C VAL A 195 11.23 10.24 8.67
N ALA A 196 10.48 9.39 8.00
CA ALA A 196 9.25 8.81 8.52
C ALA A 196 9.06 7.42 7.93
N MET A 197 8.34 6.57 8.66
CA MET A 197 8.00 5.23 8.23
C MET A 197 6.49 5.06 8.09
N SER A 198 6.10 4.19 7.19
CA SER A 198 4.71 3.76 7.06
C SER A 198 4.64 2.26 6.90
N GLN A 199 3.47 1.73 7.19
CA GLN A 199 3.11 0.36 6.91
C GLN A 199 1.65 0.29 6.50
N HIS A 200 1.33 -0.68 5.68
CA HIS A 200 -0.06 -0.99 5.37
C HIS A 200 -0.20 -2.50 5.12
N HIS A 201 -1.42 -2.95 4.99
CA HIS A 201 -1.66 -4.31 4.53
C HIS A 201 -1.01 -4.50 3.15
N ALA A 202 -0.18 -5.51 3.01
CA ALA A 202 0.45 -5.88 1.73
C ALA A 202 -0.34 -6.97 1.01
N GLY A 203 -1.63 -6.91 1.11
CA GLY A 203 -2.53 -8.01 0.89
C GLY A 203 -2.73 -8.81 2.19
N ARG A 204 -3.56 -9.81 2.13
CA ARG A 204 -3.75 -10.76 3.23
C ARG A 204 -3.46 -12.13 2.66
N LEU A 205 -2.54 -12.84 3.29
CA LEU A 205 -2.22 -14.20 2.86
C LEU A 205 -3.50 -15.03 2.88
N GLY A 206 -3.94 -15.40 1.70
CA GLY A 206 -5.16 -16.16 1.49
C GLY A 206 -4.93 -17.65 1.53
N TYR A 207 -6.01 -18.38 1.39
CA TYR A 207 -5.99 -19.81 1.14
C TYR A 207 -6.53 -20.07 -0.27
N HIS A 208 -5.89 -20.97 -1.00
CA HIS A 208 -6.41 -21.46 -2.25
C HIS A 208 -7.43 -22.58 -2.00
N GLU A 209 -8.35 -22.76 -2.94
CA GLU A 209 -9.26 -23.91 -2.92
C GLU A 209 -8.47 -25.23 -2.83
N GLY A 210 -9.02 -26.17 -2.09
CA GLY A 210 -8.35 -27.44 -1.76
C GLY A 210 -7.42 -27.39 -0.55
N GLU A 211 -7.12 -26.23 -0.02
CA GLU A 211 -6.40 -26.09 1.25
C GLU A 211 -7.37 -26.19 2.44
N VAL A 212 -6.93 -26.84 3.52
CA VAL A 212 -7.74 -26.98 4.76
C VAL A 212 -8.22 -25.63 5.31
N GLY A 213 -7.39 -24.61 5.17
CA GLY A 213 -7.73 -23.26 5.57
C GLY A 213 -8.85 -22.64 4.75
N PHE A 214 -8.89 -22.89 3.44
CA PHE A 214 -9.95 -22.43 2.54
C PHE A 214 -11.31 -22.96 2.97
N GLU A 215 -11.45 -24.29 3.11
CA GLU A 215 -12.67 -24.94 3.54
C GLU A 215 -13.17 -24.42 4.90
N ARG A 216 -12.25 -24.20 5.82
CA ARG A 216 -12.54 -23.70 7.16
C ARG A 216 -13.12 -22.28 7.14
N VAL A 217 -12.58 -21.41 6.28
CA VAL A 217 -12.99 -20.01 6.15
C VAL A 217 -14.34 -19.92 5.44
N VAL A 218 -14.50 -20.62 4.32
CA VAL A 218 -15.74 -20.62 3.53
C VAL A 218 -16.93 -21.17 4.33
N LYS A 219 -16.75 -22.28 5.05
CA LYS A 219 -17.82 -22.89 5.89
C LYS A 219 -18.31 -21.99 7.02
N ARG A 220 -17.53 -20.99 7.44
CA ARG A 220 -17.95 -20.03 8.47
C ARG A 220 -18.77 -18.86 7.92
N GLY A 221 -19.05 -18.82 6.62
CA GLY A 221 -19.96 -17.85 6.00
C GLY A 221 -19.51 -16.38 6.01
N GLY A 222 -18.21 -16.11 6.27
CA GLY A 222 -17.66 -14.76 6.37
C GLY A 222 -16.43 -14.53 5.49
N ALA A 223 -16.21 -15.38 4.49
CA ALA A 223 -15.04 -15.27 3.64
C ALA A 223 -15.34 -14.46 2.38
N ASP A 224 -14.51 -13.46 2.16
CA ASP A 224 -14.37 -12.84 0.85
C ASP A 224 -13.66 -13.85 -0.07
N VAL A 225 -14.40 -14.46 -0.99
CA VAL A 225 -13.87 -15.39 -2.00
C VAL A 225 -13.60 -14.61 -3.29
N TYR A 226 -12.39 -14.71 -3.78
CA TYR A 226 -11.94 -14.13 -5.04
C TYR A 226 -11.84 -15.24 -6.07
N GLU A 227 -12.55 -15.10 -7.16
CA GLU A 227 -12.59 -16.07 -8.24
C GLU A 227 -11.95 -15.49 -9.48
N SER A 228 -11.27 -16.34 -10.25
CA SER A 228 -10.67 -15.98 -11.53
C SER A 228 -10.73 -17.15 -12.50
N GLU A 229 -10.79 -16.83 -13.78
CA GLU A 229 -10.84 -17.80 -14.86
C GLU A 229 -9.79 -17.49 -15.92
N ILE A 230 -9.24 -18.53 -16.50
CA ILE A 230 -8.32 -18.47 -17.64
C ILE A 230 -8.83 -19.34 -18.78
N GLU A 231 -8.79 -18.80 -19.99
CA GLU A 231 -9.19 -19.52 -21.20
C GLU A 231 -8.02 -19.61 -22.17
N LEU A 232 -7.89 -20.76 -22.81
CA LEU A 232 -7.07 -20.95 -24.00
C LEU A 232 -8.00 -21.10 -25.21
N ASN A 233 -7.87 -20.19 -26.15
CA ASN A 233 -8.62 -20.17 -27.40
C ASN A 233 -8.01 -21.08 -28.48
N ALA A 234 -8.80 -21.36 -29.54
CA ALA A 234 -8.39 -22.18 -30.68
C ALA A 234 -7.20 -21.60 -31.49
N ASP A 235 -6.94 -20.30 -31.36
CA ASP A 235 -5.79 -19.61 -31.95
C ASP A 235 -4.50 -19.69 -31.11
N GLY A 236 -4.61 -20.21 -29.88
CA GLY A 236 -3.50 -20.31 -28.93
C GLY A 236 -3.35 -19.11 -28.01
N ASN A 237 -4.23 -18.12 -28.11
CA ASN A 237 -4.24 -16.96 -27.23
C ASN A 237 -4.94 -17.26 -25.91
N ILE A 238 -4.46 -16.58 -24.86
CA ILE A 238 -4.93 -16.71 -23.50
C ILE A 238 -5.84 -15.53 -23.15
N ILE A 239 -7.01 -15.81 -22.58
CA ILE A 239 -7.88 -14.78 -22.00
C ILE A 239 -7.88 -14.93 -20.49
N LEU A 240 -7.64 -13.82 -19.80
CA LEU A 240 -7.62 -13.70 -18.34
C LEU A 240 -8.89 -12.96 -17.90
N HIS A 241 -9.77 -13.63 -17.14
CA HIS A 241 -11.00 -13.03 -16.63
C HIS A 241 -10.86 -12.73 -15.15
N PHE A 242 -11.00 -11.47 -14.77
CA PHE A 242 -11.08 -11.07 -13.37
C PHE A 242 -11.88 -9.79 -13.15
N ALA A 243 -12.53 -9.68 -12.00
CA ALA A 243 -13.57 -8.68 -11.76
C ALA A 243 -13.06 -7.25 -11.62
N GLN A 244 -11.83 -7.07 -11.16
CA GLN A 244 -11.39 -5.75 -10.71
C GLN A 244 -10.86 -4.87 -11.82
N PRO A 245 -11.40 -3.65 -12.01
CA PRO A 245 -10.88 -2.70 -12.98
C PRO A 245 -9.54 -2.13 -12.51
N ASP A 246 -8.78 -1.54 -13.43
CA ASP A 246 -7.58 -0.80 -13.07
C ASP A 246 -7.93 0.51 -12.37
N SER A 247 -7.29 0.72 -11.23
CA SER A 247 -7.35 1.96 -10.47
C SER A 247 -6.17 2.91 -10.71
N GLY A 248 -5.37 2.63 -11.74
CA GLY A 248 -4.14 3.36 -12.04
C GLY A 248 -2.88 2.73 -11.44
N THR A 249 -2.99 1.56 -10.79
CA THR A 249 -1.84 0.82 -10.23
C THR A 249 -1.21 -0.14 -11.23
N ASN A 250 -1.75 -0.27 -12.44
CA ASN A 250 -1.30 -1.16 -13.51
C ASN A 250 -1.22 -2.64 -13.08
N HIS A 251 -2.02 -3.04 -12.10
CA HIS A 251 -1.99 -4.40 -11.56
C HIS A 251 -2.31 -5.47 -12.61
N GLY A 252 -3.13 -5.15 -13.62
CA GLY A 252 -3.43 -6.05 -14.72
C GLY A 252 -2.19 -6.50 -15.48
N THR A 253 -1.30 -5.58 -15.83
CA THR A 253 -0.01 -5.90 -16.46
C THR A 253 0.87 -6.75 -15.54
N GLY A 254 0.93 -6.41 -14.24
CA GLY A 254 1.70 -7.19 -13.26
C GLY A 254 1.17 -8.61 -13.11
N ILE A 255 -0.14 -8.80 -13.05
CA ILE A 255 -0.77 -10.13 -12.99
C ILE A 255 -0.51 -10.90 -14.30
N ALA A 256 -0.71 -10.28 -15.46
CA ALA A 256 -0.44 -10.92 -16.75
C ALA A 256 1.03 -11.38 -16.88
N THR A 257 1.98 -10.62 -16.34
CA THR A 257 3.39 -11.00 -16.29
C THR A 257 3.60 -12.28 -15.46
N GLN A 258 2.94 -12.42 -14.31
CA GLN A 258 3.00 -13.63 -13.51
C GLN A 258 2.41 -14.85 -14.25
N ILE A 259 1.30 -14.66 -14.96
CA ILE A 259 0.68 -15.72 -15.77
C ILE A 259 1.58 -16.10 -16.95
N ALA A 260 2.22 -15.13 -17.59
CA ALA A 260 3.19 -15.39 -18.65
C ALA A 260 4.32 -16.30 -18.17
N GLU A 261 4.88 -16.01 -16.99
CA GLU A 261 5.92 -16.84 -16.38
C GLU A 261 5.43 -18.27 -16.10
N ILE A 262 4.23 -18.45 -15.54
CA ILE A 262 3.64 -19.77 -15.27
C ILE A 262 3.45 -20.58 -16.55
N LEU A 263 3.01 -19.92 -17.64
CA LEU A 263 2.69 -20.56 -18.91
C LEU A 263 3.88 -20.57 -19.89
N GLY A 264 5.05 -20.05 -19.51
CA GLY A 264 6.26 -20.04 -20.30
C GLY A 264 6.24 -19.07 -21.49
N PHE A 265 5.49 -17.99 -21.42
CA PHE A 265 5.49 -16.92 -22.42
C PHE A 265 6.58 -15.89 -22.14
N THR A 266 7.29 -15.47 -23.17
CA THR A 266 8.32 -14.42 -23.10
C THR A 266 7.76 -13.02 -23.32
N THR A 267 6.52 -12.90 -23.79
CA THR A 267 5.82 -11.63 -24.02
C THR A 267 4.36 -11.73 -23.61
N LEU A 268 3.69 -10.58 -23.43
CA LEU A 268 2.25 -10.51 -23.17
C LEU A 268 1.39 -10.45 -24.45
N ALA A 269 1.99 -10.53 -25.63
CA ALA A 269 1.31 -10.40 -26.92
C ALA A 269 0.18 -11.43 -27.14
N HIS A 270 0.29 -12.59 -26.49
CA HIS A 270 -0.67 -13.68 -26.55
C HIS A 270 -1.73 -13.62 -25.43
N MET A 271 -1.78 -12.55 -24.64
CA MET A 271 -2.68 -12.42 -23.51
C MET A 271 -3.65 -11.27 -23.68
N ARG A 272 -4.91 -11.53 -23.39
CA ARG A 272 -5.97 -10.51 -23.32
C ARG A 272 -6.58 -10.52 -21.92
N LEU A 273 -6.70 -9.35 -21.32
CA LEU A 273 -7.37 -9.17 -20.04
C LEU A 273 -8.82 -8.74 -20.29
N ILE A 274 -9.75 -9.43 -19.65
CA ILE A 274 -11.15 -9.03 -19.50
C ILE A 274 -11.34 -8.73 -18.01
N TRP A 275 -11.52 -7.47 -17.70
CA TRP A 275 -11.61 -7.00 -16.33
C TRP A 275 -12.69 -5.93 -16.15
N GLY A 276 -13.29 -5.88 -14.96
CA GLY A 276 -14.33 -4.91 -14.65
C GLY A 276 -15.63 -5.09 -15.45
N ASP A 277 -15.81 -6.24 -16.10
CA ASP A 277 -16.99 -6.62 -16.84
C ASP A 277 -17.80 -7.62 -16.03
N SER A 278 -18.96 -7.20 -15.53
CA SER A 278 -19.80 -8.01 -14.67
C SER A 278 -20.51 -9.18 -15.38
N ASP A 279 -20.51 -9.19 -16.71
CA ASP A 279 -21.10 -10.28 -17.50
C ASP A 279 -20.08 -11.39 -17.79
N LEU A 280 -18.80 -11.04 -17.83
CA LEU A 280 -17.73 -11.92 -18.28
C LEU A 280 -16.74 -12.31 -17.16
N ALA A 281 -16.61 -11.49 -16.13
CA ALA A 281 -15.66 -11.74 -15.06
C ALA A 281 -16.29 -12.48 -13.87
N PRO A 282 -15.60 -13.44 -13.26
CA PRO A 282 -16.06 -14.08 -12.03
C PRO A 282 -16.19 -13.07 -10.87
N PRO A 283 -17.05 -13.34 -9.88
CA PRO A 283 -17.27 -12.45 -8.75
C PRO A 283 -16.00 -12.20 -7.93
N ALA A 284 -15.85 -10.97 -7.44
CA ALA A 284 -14.85 -10.63 -6.43
C ALA A 284 -15.38 -9.55 -5.47
N PRO A 285 -15.10 -9.66 -4.16
CA PRO A 285 -15.71 -8.80 -3.14
C PRO A 285 -15.25 -7.36 -3.14
N GLY A 286 -14.26 -6.99 -3.91
CA GLY A 286 -13.71 -5.64 -3.96
C GLY A 286 -12.17 -5.62 -3.93
N TRP A 287 -11.60 -4.43 -3.99
CA TRP A 287 -10.16 -4.23 -4.15
C TRP A 287 -9.67 -3.12 -3.24
N ASN A 288 -8.78 -3.45 -2.34
CA ASN A 288 -8.09 -2.55 -1.42
C ASN A 288 -6.92 -3.29 -0.77
N SER A 289 -6.11 -2.61 0.00
CA SER A 289 -5.12 -3.21 0.90
C SER A 289 -4.17 -4.23 0.24
N GLY A 290 -3.89 -4.10 -1.06
CA GLY A 290 -3.05 -5.04 -1.81
C GLY A 290 -3.74 -6.36 -2.17
N LEU A 291 -5.04 -6.51 -1.94
CA LEU A 291 -5.78 -7.75 -2.17
C LEU A 291 -5.85 -8.16 -3.64
N THR A 292 -5.82 -7.21 -4.58
CA THR A 292 -5.91 -7.49 -6.01
C THR A 292 -4.78 -8.41 -6.46
N THR A 293 -3.54 -8.02 -6.25
CA THR A 293 -2.37 -8.84 -6.66
C THR A 293 -2.32 -10.16 -5.90
N GLN A 294 -2.64 -10.15 -4.61
CA GLN A 294 -2.54 -11.36 -3.81
C GLN A 294 -3.76 -12.27 -3.97
N LEU A 295 -4.97 -11.83 -3.70
CA LEU A 295 -6.09 -12.76 -3.69
C LEU A 295 -6.61 -13.04 -5.10
N GLN A 296 -6.94 -12.02 -5.87
CA GLN A 296 -7.45 -12.24 -7.22
C GLN A 296 -6.35 -12.67 -8.18
N GLY A 297 -5.18 -12.04 -8.12
CA GLY A 297 -4.00 -12.47 -8.86
C GLY A 297 -3.55 -13.88 -8.46
N GLY A 298 -3.62 -14.21 -7.17
CA GLY A 298 -3.33 -15.55 -6.65
C GLY A 298 -4.30 -16.60 -7.18
N ALA A 299 -5.62 -16.31 -7.23
CA ALA A 299 -6.59 -17.18 -7.87
C ALA A 299 -6.26 -17.40 -9.36
N LEU A 300 -5.90 -16.33 -10.08
CA LEU A 300 -5.53 -16.43 -11.48
C LEU A 300 -4.22 -17.22 -11.69
N CYS A 301 -3.21 -17.04 -10.84
CA CYS A 301 -1.99 -17.85 -10.85
C CYS A 301 -2.28 -19.33 -10.63
N LYS A 302 -3.22 -19.66 -9.74
CA LYS A 302 -3.65 -21.04 -9.51
C LYS A 302 -4.39 -21.62 -10.72
N ALA A 303 -5.26 -20.83 -11.36
CA ALA A 303 -5.94 -21.23 -12.60
C ALA A 303 -4.94 -21.46 -13.73
N ALA A 304 -3.91 -20.60 -13.85
CA ALA A 304 -2.85 -20.77 -14.84
C ALA A 304 -2.01 -22.03 -14.59
N ASP A 305 -1.71 -22.35 -13.33
CA ASP A 305 -1.00 -23.59 -13.01
C ASP A 305 -1.84 -24.82 -13.34
N LYS A 306 -3.16 -24.82 -13.07
CA LYS A 306 -4.09 -25.86 -13.52
C LYS A 306 -4.08 -25.99 -15.05
N LEU A 307 -4.13 -24.87 -15.78
CA LEU A 307 -4.08 -24.89 -17.24
C LEU A 307 -2.75 -25.47 -17.73
N ARG A 308 -1.63 -25.06 -17.14
CA ARG A 308 -0.30 -25.60 -17.46
C ARG A 308 -0.25 -27.11 -17.26
N GLN A 309 -0.78 -27.62 -16.17
CA GLN A 309 -0.82 -29.05 -15.88
C GLN A 309 -1.70 -29.82 -16.89
N ASP A 310 -2.89 -29.29 -17.22
CA ASP A 310 -3.79 -29.89 -18.21
C ASP A 310 -3.14 -29.93 -19.61
N LEU A 311 -2.49 -28.84 -20.02
CA LEU A 311 -1.78 -28.77 -21.31
C LEU A 311 -0.60 -29.74 -21.39
N LEU A 312 0.17 -29.90 -20.31
CA LEU A 312 1.25 -30.90 -20.26
C LEU A 312 0.72 -32.33 -20.31
N ALA A 313 -0.40 -32.62 -19.65
CA ALA A 313 -1.05 -33.94 -19.72
C ALA A 313 -1.53 -34.26 -21.14
N ARG A 314 -2.24 -33.34 -21.79
CA ARG A 314 -2.67 -33.49 -23.19
C ARG A 314 -1.51 -33.64 -24.16
N ALA A 315 -0.45 -32.86 -23.95
CA ALA A 315 0.77 -32.98 -24.75
C ALA A 315 1.50 -34.31 -24.54
N SER A 316 1.50 -34.84 -23.33
CA SER A 316 2.00 -36.17 -22.99
C SER A 316 1.30 -37.26 -23.81
N ASP A 317 -0.03 -37.18 -23.92
CA ASP A 317 -0.80 -38.12 -24.72
C ASP A 317 -0.53 -38.00 -26.22
N VAL A 318 -0.41 -36.79 -26.74
CA VAL A 318 -0.13 -36.51 -28.16
C VAL A 318 1.29 -36.95 -28.54
N LEU A 319 2.26 -36.58 -27.72
CA LEU A 319 3.68 -36.85 -27.98
C LEU A 319 4.12 -38.23 -27.51
N LYS A 320 3.26 -39.00 -26.85
CA LYS A 320 3.56 -40.32 -26.26
C LYS A 320 4.84 -40.24 -25.40
N MET A 321 4.84 -39.33 -24.46
CA MET A 321 5.99 -39.01 -23.62
C MET A 321 5.55 -38.53 -22.25
N ASP A 322 6.30 -38.87 -21.20
CA ASP A 322 6.02 -38.38 -19.84
C ASP A 322 6.01 -36.85 -19.76
N ALA A 323 5.03 -36.29 -19.09
CA ALA A 323 4.88 -34.84 -18.89
C ALA A 323 6.11 -34.20 -18.22
N ALA A 324 6.83 -34.92 -17.35
CA ALA A 324 8.06 -34.46 -16.72
C ALA A 324 9.21 -34.20 -17.71
N ARG A 325 9.18 -34.84 -18.88
CA ARG A 325 10.14 -34.66 -19.97
C ARG A 325 9.75 -33.54 -20.95
N LEU A 326 8.64 -32.88 -20.72
CA LEU A 326 8.13 -31.79 -21.54
C LEU A 326 8.51 -30.43 -20.93
N GLN A 327 8.60 -29.42 -21.80
CA GLN A 327 8.78 -28.01 -21.43
C GLN A 327 7.85 -27.14 -22.28
N ILE A 328 7.48 -25.98 -21.73
CA ILE A 328 6.61 -25.01 -22.40
C ILE A 328 7.44 -23.76 -22.72
N ARG A 329 7.30 -23.26 -23.94
CA ARG A 329 7.84 -21.96 -24.32
C ARG A 329 6.97 -21.33 -25.41
N ASP A 330 6.54 -20.09 -25.19
CA ASP A 330 5.80 -19.26 -26.16
C ASP A 330 4.66 -20.00 -26.89
N GLY A 331 3.80 -20.68 -26.12
CA GLY A 331 2.64 -21.42 -26.64
C GLY A 331 2.97 -22.74 -27.34
N VAL A 332 4.19 -23.23 -27.22
CA VAL A 332 4.65 -24.52 -27.75
C VAL A 332 5.15 -25.42 -26.62
N ILE A 333 4.69 -26.66 -26.62
CA ILE A 333 5.17 -27.71 -25.73
C ILE A 333 6.12 -28.59 -26.53
N SER A 334 7.34 -28.79 -26.02
CA SER A 334 8.36 -29.60 -26.67
C SER A 334 9.00 -30.60 -25.72
N SER A 335 9.60 -31.65 -26.28
CA SER A 335 10.46 -32.54 -25.50
C SER A 335 11.75 -31.81 -25.08
N LYS A 336 12.17 -32.02 -23.84
CA LYS A 336 13.46 -31.50 -23.32
C LYS A 336 14.66 -32.16 -24.02
N GLU A 337 14.49 -33.41 -24.53
CA GLU A 337 15.55 -34.22 -25.14
C GLU A 337 15.58 -34.06 -26.67
N ASP A 338 14.41 -33.89 -27.30
CA ASP A 338 14.27 -33.69 -28.73
C ASP A 338 13.33 -32.49 -29.02
N PRO A 339 13.89 -31.29 -29.17
CA PRO A 339 13.10 -30.07 -29.38
C PRO A 339 12.27 -30.06 -30.69
N LYS A 340 12.46 -31.02 -31.59
CA LYS A 340 11.62 -31.15 -32.80
C LYS A 340 10.26 -31.82 -32.53
N ARG A 341 10.17 -32.58 -31.46
CA ARG A 341 8.90 -33.17 -31.02
C ARG A 341 8.11 -32.14 -30.28
N THR A 342 7.15 -31.52 -30.97
CA THR A 342 6.39 -30.39 -30.44
C THR A 342 4.90 -30.55 -30.66
N VAL A 343 4.12 -29.87 -29.81
CA VAL A 343 2.69 -29.58 -30.03
C VAL A 343 2.39 -28.18 -29.56
N SER A 344 1.62 -27.40 -30.33
CA SER A 344 1.25 -26.03 -29.96
C SER A 344 -0.01 -25.99 -29.09
N PHE A 345 -0.14 -24.94 -28.28
CA PHE A 345 -1.37 -24.63 -27.54
C PHE A 345 -2.56 -24.56 -28.48
N ALA A 346 -2.43 -23.90 -29.63
CA ALA A 346 -3.46 -23.80 -30.63
C ALA A 346 -3.91 -25.18 -31.14
N SER A 347 -2.98 -26.13 -31.34
CA SER A 347 -3.32 -27.51 -31.76
C SER A 347 -4.08 -28.25 -30.69
N LEU A 348 -3.67 -28.14 -29.41
CA LEU A 348 -4.36 -28.75 -28.29
C LEU A 348 -5.77 -28.17 -28.09
N ALA A 349 -5.90 -26.84 -28.22
CA ALA A 349 -7.18 -26.16 -28.11
C ALA A 349 -8.16 -26.60 -29.23
N ARG A 350 -7.69 -26.66 -30.49
CA ARG A 350 -8.52 -27.16 -31.61
C ARG A 350 -8.95 -28.62 -31.45
N ALA A 351 -8.07 -29.45 -30.87
CA ALA A 351 -8.39 -30.85 -30.59
C ALA A 351 -9.43 -31.03 -29.46
N ASN A 352 -9.74 -29.98 -28.73
CA ASN A 352 -10.77 -30.01 -27.67
C ASN A 352 -12.20 -29.84 -28.23
N GLU A 353 -12.50 -30.50 -29.34
CA GLU A 353 -13.82 -30.49 -30.00
C GLU A 353 -14.32 -29.07 -30.38
N GLY A 354 -13.40 -28.13 -30.65
CA GLY A 354 -13.73 -26.74 -30.95
C GLY A 354 -14.15 -25.91 -29.74
N ARG A 355 -14.07 -26.48 -28.52
CA ARG A 355 -14.37 -25.77 -27.28
C ARG A 355 -13.10 -25.14 -26.71
N VAL A 356 -13.25 -23.97 -26.08
CA VAL A 356 -12.16 -23.36 -25.33
C VAL A 356 -11.73 -24.27 -24.14
N ILE A 357 -10.45 -24.27 -23.84
CA ILE A 357 -9.96 -24.91 -22.61
C ILE A 357 -10.01 -23.88 -21.49
N ARG A 358 -10.82 -24.13 -20.48
CA ARG A 358 -11.01 -23.24 -19.35
C ARG A 358 -10.48 -23.85 -18.07
N GLN A 359 -9.90 -23.01 -17.22
CA GLN A 359 -9.58 -23.34 -15.85
C GLN A 359 -10.03 -22.21 -14.94
N HIS A 360 -10.65 -22.61 -13.84
CA HIS A 360 -11.11 -21.73 -12.77
C HIS A 360 -10.38 -22.04 -11.48
N ALA A 361 -10.13 -21.03 -10.67
CA ALA A 361 -9.63 -21.19 -9.33
C ALA A 361 -10.14 -20.11 -8.40
N SER A 362 -10.12 -20.42 -7.11
CA SER A 362 -10.57 -19.53 -6.05
C SER A 362 -9.46 -19.33 -5.02
N CYS A 363 -9.44 -18.12 -4.46
CA CYS A 363 -8.64 -17.79 -3.30
C CYS A 363 -9.52 -17.04 -2.31
N CYS A 364 -9.48 -17.40 -1.04
CA CYS A 364 -10.25 -16.68 -0.03
C CYS A 364 -9.38 -15.87 0.91
N HIS A 365 -9.94 -14.76 1.36
CA HIS A 365 -9.36 -13.98 2.42
C HIS A 365 -9.43 -14.75 3.75
N PRO A 366 -8.31 -14.91 4.48
CA PRO A 366 -8.30 -15.74 5.69
C PRO A 366 -9.10 -15.16 6.86
N GLY A 367 -9.64 -13.95 6.72
CA GLY A 367 -10.26 -13.24 7.85
C GLY A 367 -9.23 -13.05 8.97
N ALA A 368 -9.63 -13.40 10.18
CA ALA A 368 -8.76 -13.35 11.36
C ALA A 368 -7.93 -14.63 11.59
N ILE A 369 -7.95 -15.59 10.67
CA ILE A 369 -7.39 -16.93 10.88
C ILE A 369 -5.93 -17.06 10.40
N GLY A 370 -5.37 -16.03 9.77
CA GLY A 370 -4.00 -16.06 9.27
C GLY A 370 -2.96 -16.06 10.41
N ARG A 371 -2.06 -17.05 10.41
CA ARG A 371 -0.98 -17.19 11.41
C ARG A 371 0.17 -16.22 11.22
N ALA A 372 0.24 -15.55 10.09
CA ALA A 372 1.33 -14.64 9.78
C ALA A 372 0.81 -13.35 9.17
N MET A 373 1.53 -12.29 9.50
CA MET A 373 1.22 -10.97 8.99
C MET A 373 2.00 -10.70 7.72
N ASN A 374 1.29 -10.33 6.68
CA ASN A 374 1.88 -9.75 5.49
C ASN A 374 1.68 -8.22 5.53
N ARG A 375 2.78 -7.49 5.65
CA ARG A 375 2.79 -6.03 5.69
C ARG A 375 3.80 -5.50 4.68
N GLY A 376 3.34 -4.55 3.86
CA GLY A 376 4.24 -3.67 3.15
C GLY A 376 4.70 -2.56 4.09
N ILE A 377 5.97 -2.25 4.05
CA ILE A 377 6.55 -1.14 4.80
C ILE A 377 7.34 -0.22 3.89
N GLY A 378 7.40 1.05 4.27
CA GLY A 378 8.18 2.04 3.56
C GLY A 378 8.84 3.02 4.52
N ALA A 379 10.00 3.53 4.15
CA ALA A 379 10.70 4.60 4.84
C ALA A 379 10.98 5.74 3.86
N CYS A 380 10.35 6.90 4.09
CA CYS A 380 10.56 8.12 3.31
C CYS A 380 11.60 8.99 4.01
N PHE A 381 12.62 9.36 3.26
CA PHE A 381 13.61 10.34 3.64
C PHE A 381 13.40 11.59 2.79
N ALA A 382 13.24 12.73 3.43
CA ALA A 382 12.95 14.00 2.79
C ALA A 382 14.10 15.01 3.01
N GLU A 383 14.49 15.72 1.97
CA GLU A 383 15.31 16.93 2.05
C GLU A 383 14.44 18.12 1.64
N VAL A 384 14.33 19.12 2.51
CA VAL A 384 13.59 20.35 2.25
C VAL A 384 14.51 21.57 2.35
N GLU A 385 14.14 22.67 1.70
CA GLU A 385 14.73 23.99 1.89
C GLU A 385 13.66 24.95 2.40
N VAL A 386 13.96 25.68 3.47
CA VAL A 386 13.08 26.66 4.10
C VAL A 386 13.68 28.06 3.98
N ASP A 387 12.94 29.00 3.38
CA ASP A 387 13.24 30.42 3.43
C ASP A 387 12.73 31.00 4.77
N THR A 388 13.62 31.29 5.67
CA THR A 388 13.29 31.79 7.02
C THR A 388 12.74 33.23 7.06
N VAL A 389 12.82 33.97 5.96
CA VAL A 389 12.25 35.32 5.84
C VAL A 389 10.81 35.29 5.39
N THR A 390 10.47 34.43 4.43
CA THR A 390 9.12 34.34 3.85
C THR A 390 8.28 33.19 4.41
N GLY A 391 8.92 32.21 5.07
CA GLY A 391 8.29 30.96 5.49
C GLY A 391 8.02 29.99 4.34
N ASN A 392 8.37 30.33 3.10
CA ASN A 392 8.23 29.40 1.99
C ASN A 392 9.18 28.22 2.18
N TRP A 393 8.75 27.07 1.72
CA TRP A 393 9.57 25.86 1.72
C TRP A 393 9.38 25.09 0.43
N GLN A 394 10.38 24.30 0.09
CA GLN A 394 10.39 23.45 -1.09
C GLN A 394 10.80 22.03 -0.71
N PHE A 395 10.16 21.05 -1.30
CA PHE A 395 10.56 19.66 -1.25
C PHE A 395 11.62 19.43 -2.32
N ILE A 396 12.89 19.32 -1.91
CA ILE A 396 14.04 19.30 -2.83
C ILE A 396 14.28 17.90 -3.36
N ARG A 397 14.38 16.93 -2.44
CA ARG A 397 14.71 15.53 -2.75
C ARG A 397 14.00 14.57 -1.82
N ALA A 398 13.67 13.40 -2.35
CA ALA A 398 13.22 12.26 -1.56
C ALA A 398 13.97 10.99 -1.95
N ALA A 399 14.34 10.19 -0.93
CA ALA A 399 14.63 8.78 -1.10
C ALA A 399 13.53 8.00 -0.40
N TYR A 400 12.82 7.15 -1.16
CA TYR A 400 11.73 6.36 -0.61
C TYR A 400 12.03 4.88 -0.81
N CYS A 401 12.22 4.17 0.30
CA CYS A 401 12.57 2.77 0.33
C CYS A 401 11.35 1.93 0.69
N HIS A 402 11.15 0.83 -0.02
CA HIS A 402 9.97 -0.01 0.08
C HIS A 402 10.34 -1.48 0.22
N ASP A 403 9.67 -2.15 1.16
CA ASP A 403 9.60 -3.61 1.21
C ASP A 403 8.34 -4.05 0.46
N THR A 404 8.52 -4.53 -0.75
CA THR A 404 7.46 -4.93 -1.70
C THR A 404 7.49 -6.42 -2.03
N GLY A 405 8.32 -7.21 -1.35
CA GLY A 405 8.63 -8.55 -1.82
C GLY A 405 9.32 -8.51 -3.18
N ASN A 406 9.05 -9.49 -4.03
CA ASN A 406 9.53 -9.48 -5.41
C ASN A 406 8.78 -8.44 -6.24
N VAL A 407 9.51 -7.54 -6.88
CA VAL A 407 8.96 -6.53 -7.79
C VAL A 407 8.71 -7.15 -9.16
N ILE A 408 7.46 -7.39 -9.49
CA ILE A 408 7.07 -8.06 -10.75
C ILE A 408 7.36 -7.19 -11.98
N ASN A 409 7.09 -5.90 -11.89
CA ASN A 409 7.37 -4.93 -12.94
C ASN A 409 8.01 -3.67 -12.35
N PRO A 410 9.34 -3.55 -12.40
CA PRO A 410 10.06 -2.42 -11.80
C PRO A 410 9.62 -1.05 -12.32
N LEU A 411 9.40 -0.92 -13.62
CA LEU A 411 8.98 0.36 -14.24
C LEU A 411 7.64 0.83 -13.70
N LEU A 412 6.65 -0.06 -13.62
CA LEU A 412 5.32 0.28 -13.12
C LEU A 412 5.32 0.50 -11.61
N ALA A 413 6.13 -0.26 -10.87
CA ALA A 413 6.31 -0.07 -9.44
C ALA A 413 6.92 1.30 -9.12
N GLU A 414 7.97 1.71 -9.84
CA GLU A 414 8.59 3.02 -9.70
C GLU A 414 7.61 4.15 -10.04
N ALA A 415 6.85 4.01 -11.14
CA ALA A 415 5.85 4.99 -11.55
C ALA A 415 4.76 5.18 -10.47
N ASP A 416 4.25 4.09 -9.88
CA ASP A 416 3.26 4.16 -8.79
C ASP A 416 3.84 4.80 -7.53
N MET A 417 5.10 4.53 -7.20
CA MET A 417 5.79 5.12 -6.05
C MET A 417 6.06 6.61 -6.24
N ASN A 418 6.48 7.02 -7.44
CA ASN A 418 6.68 8.43 -7.79
C ASN A 418 5.36 9.22 -7.66
N GLY A 419 4.27 8.68 -8.20
CA GLY A 419 2.93 9.26 -8.03
C GLY A 419 2.46 9.30 -6.58
N SER A 420 2.78 8.28 -5.79
CA SER A 420 2.47 8.21 -4.36
C SER A 420 3.15 9.32 -3.57
N LEU A 421 4.40 9.60 -3.85
CA LEU A 421 5.16 10.66 -3.18
C LEU A 421 4.55 12.03 -3.46
N VAL A 422 4.20 12.32 -4.71
CA VAL A 422 3.56 13.59 -5.11
C VAL A 422 2.19 13.74 -4.45
N GLN A 423 1.34 12.72 -4.53
CA GLN A 423 0.03 12.71 -3.88
C GLN A 423 0.13 12.94 -2.38
N SER A 424 1.10 12.31 -1.73
CA SER A 424 1.29 12.41 -0.29
C SER A 424 1.90 13.73 0.15
N SER A 425 2.79 14.32 -0.64
CA SER A 425 3.32 15.67 -0.38
C SER A 425 2.21 16.72 -0.46
N GLN A 426 1.24 16.56 -1.37
CA GLN A 426 0.07 17.43 -1.42
C GLN A 426 -0.74 17.40 -0.11
N VAL A 427 -0.89 16.23 0.51
CA VAL A 427 -1.57 16.13 1.83
C VAL A 427 -0.88 17.01 2.88
N ALA A 428 0.44 17.17 2.81
CA ALA A 428 1.17 18.05 3.71
C ALA A 428 0.93 19.56 3.43
N THR A 429 0.59 19.93 2.20
CA THR A 429 0.53 21.33 1.74
C THR A 429 -0.85 21.87 1.53
N GLU A 430 -1.86 21.02 1.35
CA GLU A 430 -3.20 21.42 0.95
C GLU A 430 -4.27 20.78 1.84
N ALA A 431 -5.35 21.50 2.08
CA ALA A 431 -6.55 21.00 2.74
C ALA A 431 -7.80 21.59 2.06
N ILE A 432 -8.90 20.87 2.12
CA ILE A 432 -10.19 21.40 1.70
C ILE A 432 -10.67 22.39 2.78
N PRO A 433 -10.80 23.69 2.48
CA PRO A 433 -11.31 24.66 3.46
C PRO A 433 -12.81 24.48 3.64
N TRP A 434 -13.22 24.32 4.89
CA TRP A 434 -14.63 24.23 5.28
C TRP A 434 -15.17 25.59 5.68
N ASP A 435 -16.39 25.90 5.25
CA ASP A 435 -17.15 27.00 5.84
C ASP A 435 -17.74 26.54 7.19
N ARG A 436 -17.17 27.02 8.28
CA ARG A 436 -17.63 26.69 9.63
C ARG A 436 -18.89 27.46 10.06
N GLU A 437 -19.24 28.54 9.36
CA GLU A 437 -20.45 29.33 9.63
C GLU A 437 -21.68 28.71 8.96
N PHE A 438 -21.51 27.99 7.87
CA PHE A 438 -22.55 27.21 7.20
C PHE A 438 -22.26 25.71 7.38
N PRO A 439 -22.68 25.11 8.49
CA PRO A 439 -22.35 23.75 8.81
C PRO A 439 -22.87 22.78 7.74
N GLY A 440 -21.94 22.01 7.19
CA GLY A 440 -22.20 20.75 6.52
C GLY A 440 -22.20 20.74 5.01
N THR A 441 -22.17 21.86 4.28
CA THR A 441 -22.40 21.78 2.84
C THR A 441 -21.54 22.66 1.95
N ARG A 442 -20.80 23.61 2.48
CA ARG A 442 -19.94 24.46 1.64
C ARG A 442 -18.47 24.26 1.94
N HIS A 443 -17.75 23.70 1.01
CA HIS A 443 -16.33 23.89 0.92
C HIS A 443 -16.05 24.96 -0.16
N PHE A 444 -15.01 25.76 0.06
CA PHE A 444 -14.67 26.85 -0.85
C PHE A 444 -13.93 26.39 -2.11
N SER A 445 -13.58 25.11 -2.20
CA SER A 445 -12.86 24.55 -3.34
C SER A 445 -13.84 23.98 -4.36
N VAL A 446 -14.13 24.76 -5.41
CA VAL A 446 -15.02 24.37 -6.50
C VAL A 446 -14.28 23.90 -7.76
N GLY A 447 -12.97 23.77 -7.71
CA GLY A 447 -12.14 23.34 -8.84
C GLY A 447 -10.65 23.50 -8.59
N TYR A 448 -9.86 23.29 -9.62
CA TYR A 448 -8.39 23.34 -9.54
C TYR A 448 -7.79 24.71 -9.24
N LEU A 449 -8.54 25.81 -9.38
CA LEU A 449 -8.06 27.14 -9.00
C LEU A 449 -8.04 27.32 -7.49
N SER A 450 -8.98 26.74 -6.77
CA SER A 450 -9.12 26.89 -5.32
C SER A 450 -8.56 25.69 -4.55
N TYR A 451 -8.55 24.51 -5.15
CA TYR A 451 -7.86 23.32 -4.64
C TYR A 451 -6.67 23.01 -5.53
N ARG A 452 -5.49 23.41 -5.09
CA ARG A 452 -4.28 23.34 -5.89
C ARG A 452 -3.74 21.93 -5.97
N LEU A 453 -3.45 21.49 -7.18
CA LEU A 453 -2.69 20.26 -7.40
C LEU A 453 -1.21 20.61 -7.60
N PRO A 454 -0.29 19.74 -7.17
CA PRO A 454 1.11 19.88 -7.50
C PRO A 454 1.31 19.92 -9.01
N THR A 455 2.16 20.82 -9.45
CA THR A 455 2.63 20.91 -10.85
C THR A 455 3.95 20.14 -10.98
N ILE A 456 4.45 19.97 -12.20
CA ILE A 456 5.76 19.36 -12.44
C ILE A 456 6.91 20.12 -11.72
N MET A 457 6.72 21.40 -11.43
CA MET A 457 7.71 22.23 -10.73
C MET A 457 7.73 21.97 -9.22
N ASP A 458 6.69 21.34 -8.67
CA ASP A 458 6.58 21.01 -7.26
C ASP A 458 7.09 19.59 -6.95
N VAL A 459 7.40 18.81 -8.01
CA VAL A 459 7.88 17.43 -7.88
C VAL A 459 9.35 17.45 -7.45
N PRO A 460 9.70 16.83 -6.31
CA PRO A 460 11.10 16.74 -5.87
C PRO A 460 11.89 15.80 -6.77
N GLU A 461 13.22 15.86 -6.70
CA GLU A 461 14.06 14.77 -7.18
C GLU A 461 13.75 13.50 -6.37
N GLN A 462 13.46 12.37 -7.06
CA GLN A 462 12.97 11.16 -6.44
C GLN A 462 13.92 9.98 -6.70
N THR A 463 14.25 9.26 -5.64
CA THR A 463 14.94 7.97 -5.71
C THR A 463 14.06 6.91 -5.06
N GLN A 464 13.59 5.93 -5.83
CA GLN A 464 12.85 4.78 -5.32
C GLN A 464 13.81 3.60 -5.11
N VAL A 465 13.76 3.01 -3.94
CA VAL A 465 14.57 1.83 -3.58
C VAL A 465 13.63 0.70 -3.17
N PHE A 466 13.72 -0.42 -3.86
CA PHE A 466 12.95 -1.63 -3.55
C PHE A 466 13.85 -2.65 -2.86
N VAL A 467 13.44 -3.08 -1.68
CA VAL A 467 14.13 -4.13 -0.92
C VAL A 467 13.33 -5.42 -1.07
N ASN A 468 13.99 -6.46 -1.57
CA ASN A 468 13.37 -7.76 -1.85
C ASN A 468 13.32 -8.63 -0.59
N SER A 469 12.27 -8.46 0.19
CA SER A 469 11.91 -9.33 1.30
C SER A 469 10.78 -10.26 0.83
N LEU A 470 11.16 -11.38 0.21
CA LEU A 470 10.21 -12.29 -0.43
C LEU A 470 9.18 -12.83 0.57
N GLU A 471 7.91 -12.84 0.18
CA GLU A 471 6.86 -13.55 0.93
C GLU A 471 6.87 -15.03 0.55
N PRO A 472 7.37 -15.93 1.42
CA PRO A 472 7.62 -17.32 1.04
C PRO A 472 6.36 -18.15 0.77
N ARG A 473 5.20 -17.66 1.20
CA ARG A 473 3.91 -18.37 1.10
C ARG A 473 3.06 -17.90 -0.06
N TRP A 474 3.60 -17.04 -0.94
CA TRP A 474 2.83 -16.49 -2.04
C TRP A 474 3.55 -16.62 -3.38
N PHE A 475 2.75 -16.64 -4.46
CA PHE A 475 3.29 -16.71 -5.80
C PHE A 475 4.37 -15.64 -6.02
N PHE A 476 5.51 -16.07 -6.51
CA PHE A 476 6.66 -15.23 -6.82
C PHE A 476 7.21 -14.39 -5.65
N GLY A 477 6.80 -14.67 -4.42
CA GLY A 477 7.25 -13.90 -3.25
C GLY A 477 6.74 -12.46 -3.20
N THR A 478 5.63 -12.15 -3.86
CA THR A 478 5.09 -10.79 -3.98
C THR A 478 4.42 -10.28 -2.72
N LYS A 479 4.42 -8.95 -2.53
CA LYS A 479 3.63 -8.21 -1.54
C LYS A 479 2.89 -7.07 -2.21
N GLY A 480 1.72 -6.69 -1.70
CA GLY A 480 1.06 -5.46 -2.10
C GLY A 480 1.77 -4.25 -1.48
N PHE A 481 1.91 -3.13 -2.20
CA PHE A 481 2.68 -1.99 -1.72
C PHE A 481 2.08 -0.60 -2.02
N ALA A 482 1.18 -0.48 -2.99
CA ALA A 482 0.68 0.80 -3.49
C ALA A 482 0.10 1.73 -2.41
N GLU A 483 -0.50 1.18 -1.37
CA GLU A 483 -1.04 1.97 -0.25
C GLU A 483 0.01 2.28 0.82
N THR A 484 1.04 1.45 0.97
CA THR A 484 2.11 1.68 1.94
C THR A 484 2.88 2.96 1.64
N ALA A 485 3.08 3.25 0.37
CA ALA A 485 3.89 4.36 -0.11
C ALA A 485 3.35 5.76 0.23
N ILE A 486 2.07 5.88 0.62
CA ILE A 486 1.47 7.20 0.81
C ILE A 486 1.53 7.70 2.27
N GLY A 487 1.80 6.81 3.23
CA GLY A 487 1.70 7.15 4.66
C GLY A 487 2.82 8.03 5.20
N ALA A 488 4.06 7.80 4.79
CA ALA A 488 5.25 8.39 5.41
C ALA A 488 5.56 9.84 5.00
N PRO A 489 5.41 10.27 3.73
CA PRO A 489 5.94 11.56 3.28
C PRO A 489 5.51 12.79 4.11
N PRO A 490 4.25 12.95 4.57
CA PRO A 490 3.89 14.12 5.37
C PRO A 490 4.67 14.23 6.68
N GLY A 491 4.93 13.11 7.35
CA GLY A 491 5.75 13.05 8.56
C GLY A 491 7.22 13.37 8.27
N ALA A 492 7.77 12.81 7.19
CA ALA A 492 9.15 13.07 6.77
C ALA A 492 9.39 14.56 6.43
N ILE A 493 8.45 15.19 5.69
CA ILE A 493 8.48 16.61 5.37
C ILE A 493 8.44 17.46 6.65
N ALA A 494 7.53 17.17 7.58
CA ALA A 494 7.43 17.90 8.84
C ALA A 494 8.72 17.81 9.67
N ASN A 495 9.32 16.63 9.76
CA ASN A 495 10.60 16.40 10.44
C ASN A 495 11.76 17.10 9.73
N ALA A 496 11.77 17.14 8.38
CA ALA A 496 12.77 17.86 7.61
C ALA A 496 12.68 19.39 7.83
N ILE A 497 11.47 19.95 7.86
CA ILE A 497 11.25 21.37 8.17
C ILE A 497 11.74 21.70 9.59
N TYR A 498 11.43 20.83 10.56
CA TYR A 498 11.95 20.98 11.92
C TYR A 498 13.48 20.98 11.94
N ASN A 499 14.11 20.03 11.28
CA ASN A 499 15.58 19.97 11.20
C ASN A 499 16.15 21.21 10.50
N ALA A 500 15.50 21.72 9.45
CA ALA A 500 15.95 22.91 8.71
C ALA A 500 15.95 24.18 9.58
N CYS A 501 14.84 24.49 10.25
CA CYS A 501 14.62 25.78 10.87
C CYS A 501 14.30 25.74 12.38
N GLY A 502 14.11 24.54 12.96
CA GLY A 502 13.78 24.35 14.37
C GLY A 502 12.33 24.70 14.71
N VAL A 503 11.44 24.74 13.72
CA VAL A 503 10.00 24.97 13.89
C VAL A 503 9.25 23.67 13.66
N ARG A 504 8.57 23.18 14.68
CA ARG A 504 7.75 21.97 14.58
C ARG A 504 6.31 22.35 14.28
N ILE A 505 5.83 21.93 13.12
CA ILE A 505 4.46 22.16 12.66
C ILE A 505 3.61 20.95 13.07
N ARG A 506 2.66 21.18 13.96
CA ARG A 506 1.80 20.11 14.55
C ARG A 506 0.43 20.02 13.91
N GLU A 507 0.16 20.81 12.89
CA GLU A 507 -1.16 20.93 12.27
C GLU A 507 -1.03 21.02 10.74
N HIS A 508 -1.81 20.18 10.04
CA HIS A 508 -2.00 20.29 8.59
C HIS A 508 -2.86 21.51 8.22
N PRO A 509 -2.69 22.05 7.03
CA PRO A 509 -1.52 21.92 6.13
C PRO A 509 -0.30 22.70 6.66
N ILE A 510 0.88 22.35 6.16
CA ILE A 510 2.14 23.03 6.49
C ILE A 510 2.22 24.31 5.66
N THR A 511 1.72 25.42 6.21
CA THR A 511 1.66 26.70 5.52
C THR A 511 2.80 27.65 5.95
N LYS A 512 3.15 28.58 5.07
CA LYS A 512 4.22 29.56 5.32
C LYS A 512 3.99 30.43 6.54
N ASP A 513 2.75 30.80 6.82
CA ASP A 513 2.36 31.60 8.00
C ASP A 513 2.61 30.83 9.30
N LYS A 514 2.35 29.53 9.35
CA LYS A 514 2.66 28.68 10.51
C LYS A 514 4.17 28.59 10.75
N ILE A 515 4.97 28.48 9.68
CA ILE A 515 6.43 28.49 9.78
C ILE A 515 6.92 29.83 10.30
N LEU A 516 6.43 30.95 9.74
CA LEU A 516 6.80 32.31 10.18
C LEU A 516 6.41 32.57 11.64
N ALA A 517 5.22 32.15 12.04
CA ALA A 517 4.78 32.26 13.44
C ALA A 517 5.72 31.49 14.38
N GLY A 518 6.10 30.26 14.01
CA GLY A 518 7.04 29.47 14.79
C GLY A 518 8.45 30.08 14.87
N LEU A 519 8.94 30.67 13.78
CA LEU A 519 10.23 31.37 13.76
C LEU A 519 10.23 32.63 14.67
N LYS A 520 9.13 33.40 14.66
CA LYS A 520 8.95 34.58 15.55
C LYS A 520 8.93 34.16 17.02
N LEU A 521 8.19 33.10 17.35
CA LEU A 521 8.15 32.57 18.73
C LEU A 521 9.53 32.09 19.20
N LYS A 522 10.33 31.51 18.32
CA LYS A 522 11.69 31.08 18.63
C LYS A 522 12.62 32.27 18.86
N ALA A 523 12.54 33.30 18.01
CA ALA A 523 13.34 34.55 18.17
C ALA A 523 12.98 35.33 19.44
N GLY A 524 11.71 35.30 19.86
CA GLY A 524 11.28 35.93 21.12
C GLY A 524 11.63 35.18 22.38
N LYS A 525 12.12 33.94 22.29
CA LYS A 525 12.59 33.10 23.40
C LYS A 525 14.11 33.09 23.53
N ALA A 526 14.83 33.59 22.53
CA ALA A 526 16.28 33.74 22.53
C ALA A 526 16.68 35.15 23.02
#